data_13f99f227b2a09fd3bbf9aea0b00ef59
#
_entry.id   13f99f227b2a09fd3bbf9aea0b00ef59
#
_cell.length_a   1.000
_cell.length_b   1.000
_cell.length_c   1.000
_cell.angle_alpha   90.00
_cell.angle_beta   90.00
_cell.angle_gamma   90.00
#
_symmetry.space_group_name_H-M   'P 1'
#
loop_
_entity.id
_entity.type
_entity.pdbx_description
1 polymer ?
#
loop_
_entity_poly.entity_id
_entity_poly.type
_entity_poly.pdbx_seq_one_letter_code
_entity_poly.pdbx_strand_id
1 'polypeptide(L)'
;EFLSIDDLDITDSKAVLNYFNSNKFDFFVNCAAYTNVDKAEGEIELARLINAVGVRNLALSCKDQNATFIQISTDFIFDGKSSIPYTESDLPNPINVYGETKKEGEDEIIKTLNQFYILRTSWLYSEYGHNFLKSMLRIGADKSELDVIFDQIGTPTYAKDLACVILE
;
A
#
# COMPACT_ATOMS: atom_id res chain seq x y z
N GLU A 1 -2.36 16.71 -8.15
CA GLU A 1 -1.06 17.04 -7.54
C GLU A 1 -0.39 15.77 -7.08
N PHE A 2 0.95 15.69 -7.19
CA PHE A 2 1.74 14.56 -6.71
C PHE A 2 2.68 15.04 -5.62
N LEU A 3 2.74 14.27 -4.52
CA LEU A 3 3.58 14.56 -3.37
C LEU A 3 4.55 13.41 -3.12
N SER A 4 5.79 13.76 -2.79
CA SER A 4 6.80 12.85 -2.27
C SER A 4 6.92 12.97 -0.75
N ILE A 5 7.76 12.14 -0.14
CA ILE A 5 8.07 12.27 1.30
C ILE A 5 8.73 13.60 1.64
N ASP A 6 9.48 14.19 0.70
CA ASP A 6 10.12 15.51 0.89
C ASP A 6 9.09 16.65 0.92
N ASP A 7 7.91 16.44 0.29
CA ASP A 7 6.81 17.40 0.29
C ASP A 7 5.89 17.21 1.49
N LEU A 8 5.61 15.95 1.88
CA LEU A 8 4.72 15.62 2.98
C LEU A 8 5.10 14.27 3.62
N ASP A 9 5.72 14.32 4.79
CA ASP A 9 5.89 13.14 5.64
C ASP A 9 4.55 12.82 6.32
N ILE A 10 3.92 11.71 5.90
CA ILE A 10 2.62 11.28 6.44
C ILE A 10 2.69 10.89 7.93
N THR A 11 3.88 10.61 8.45
CA THR A 11 4.09 10.25 9.86
C THR A 11 4.07 11.46 10.79
N ASP A 12 4.32 12.67 10.27
CA ASP A 12 4.18 13.92 11.00
C ASP A 12 2.73 14.42 10.95
N SER A 13 1.98 14.16 12.00
CA SER A 13 0.57 14.55 12.11
C SER A 13 0.34 16.06 11.99
N LYS A 14 1.31 16.90 12.42
CA LYS A 14 1.21 18.36 12.32
C LYS A 14 1.44 18.82 10.90
N ALA A 15 2.43 18.24 10.21
CA ALA A 15 2.70 18.52 8.81
C ALA A 15 1.48 18.17 7.95
N VAL A 16 0.89 16.97 8.16
CA VAL A 16 -0.33 16.52 7.48
C VAL A 16 -1.48 17.49 7.72
N LEU A 17 -1.78 17.82 8.97
CA LEU A 17 -2.85 18.75 9.31
C LEU A 17 -2.66 20.14 8.66
N ASN A 18 -1.45 20.69 8.72
CA ASN A 18 -1.15 21.99 8.12
C ASN A 18 -1.28 21.96 6.60
N TYR A 19 -0.85 20.88 5.97
CA TYR A 19 -0.96 20.72 4.52
C TYR A 19 -2.43 20.69 4.09
N PHE A 20 -3.28 19.90 4.76
CA PHE A 20 -4.71 19.83 4.49
C PHE A 20 -5.45 21.13 4.81
N ASN A 21 -5.04 21.87 5.85
CA ASN A 21 -5.62 23.19 6.14
C ASN A 21 -5.35 24.22 5.04
N SER A 22 -4.23 24.09 4.34
CA SER A 22 -3.80 25.00 3.25
C SER A 22 -4.30 24.57 1.88
N ASN A 23 -4.72 23.32 1.72
CA ASN A 23 -5.11 22.72 0.44
C ASN A 23 -6.44 21.98 0.61
N LYS A 24 -7.30 22.04 -0.41
CA LYS A 24 -8.59 21.35 -0.45
C LYS A 24 -8.57 20.22 -1.44
N PHE A 25 -9.11 19.07 -1.05
CA PHE A 25 -9.16 17.86 -1.87
C PHE A 25 -10.57 17.27 -1.88
N ASP A 26 -11.04 16.84 -3.04
CA ASP A 26 -12.23 16.00 -3.17
C ASP A 26 -11.84 14.52 -3.04
N PHE A 27 -10.65 14.17 -3.54
CA PHE A 27 -10.07 12.84 -3.51
C PHE A 27 -8.62 12.89 -3.04
N PHE A 28 -8.21 11.95 -2.22
CA PHE A 28 -6.84 11.78 -1.79
C PHE A 28 -6.40 10.32 -1.95
N VAL A 29 -5.38 10.08 -2.78
CA VAL A 29 -4.83 8.75 -3.04
C VAL A 29 -3.54 8.57 -2.26
N ASN A 30 -3.52 7.63 -1.32
CA ASN A 30 -2.32 7.28 -0.57
C ASN A 30 -1.59 6.10 -1.22
N CYS A 31 -0.45 6.41 -1.85
CA CYS A 31 0.50 5.42 -2.36
C CYS A 31 1.72 5.24 -1.44
N ALA A 32 1.85 6.06 -0.39
CA ALA A 32 2.98 5.95 0.54
C ALA A 32 2.84 4.71 1.42
N ALA A 33 3.90 3.94 1.53
CA ALA A 33 3.96 2.74 2.36
C ALA A 33 5.40 2.32 2.65
N TYR A 34 5.61 1.67 3.78
CA TYR A 34 6.78 0.82 4.02
C TYR A 34 6.54 -0.50 3.30
N THR A 35 7.30 -0.81 2.26
CA THR A 35 7.04 -1.95 1.34
C THR A 35 8.08 -3.07 1.40
N ASN A 36 9.14 -2.93 2.18
CA ASN A 36 10.15 -3.97 2.30
C ASN A 36 9.69 -5.04 3.28
N VAL A 37 9.12 -6.13 2.77
CA VAL A 37 8.52 -7.22 3.56
C VAL A 37 9.52 -7.83 4.53
N ASP A 38 10.72 -8.20 4.05
CA ASP A 38 11.73 -8.88 4.87
C ASP A 38 12.30 -7.96 5.97
N LYS A 39 12.58 -6.69 5.62
CA LYS A 39 13.09 -5.74 6.61
C LYS A 39 12.04 -5.34 7.64
N ALA A 40 10.76 -5.40 7.32
CA ALA A 40 9.68 -5.09 8.26
C ALA A 40 9.77 -5.93 9.54
N GLU A 41 10.22 -7.21 9.43
CA GLU A 41 10.42 -8.09 10.58
C GLU A 41 11.44 -7.54 11.61
N GLY A 42 12.42 -6.78 11.16
CA GLY A 42 13.43 -6.11 12.01
C GLY A 42 13.12 -4.64 12.31
N GLU A 43 12.18 -4.02 11.58
CA GLU A 43 11.86 -2.59 11.63
C GLU A 43 10.37 -2.35 11.92
N ILE A 44 9.80 -3.15 12.84
CA ILE A 44 8.37 -3.22 13.17
C ILE A 44 7.77 -1.84 13.45
N GLU A 45 8.42 -1.04 14.29
CA GLU A 45 7.92 0.27 14.68
C GLU A 45 7.91 1.25 13.51
N LEU A 46 8.91 1.20 12.64
CA LEU A 46 8.96 2.04 11.45
C LEU A 46 7.87 1.63 10.43
N ALA A 47 7.71 0.31 10.21
CA ALA A 47 6.67 -0.21 9.34
C ALA A 47 5.28 0.21 9.86
N ARG A 48 5.00 0.07 11.15
CA ARG A 48 3.74 0.49 11.78
C ARG A 48 3.55 2.00 11.73
N LEU A 49 4.61 2.78 11.98
CA LEU A 49 4.55 4.24 11.91
C LEU A 49 4.09 4.71 10.52
N ILE A 50 4.63 4.13 9.46
CA ILE A 50 4.27 4.52 8.08
C ILE A 50 2.93 3.90 7.66
N ASN A 51 2.76 2.58 7.84
CA ASN A 51 1.63 1.84 7.27
C ASN A 51 0.32 1.98 8.08
N ALA A 52 0.39 2.34 9.36
CA ALA A 52 -0.79 2.49 10.21
C ALA A 52 -0.94 3.92 10.73
N VAL A 53 0.07 4.48 11.44
CA VAL A 53 -0.04 5.82 12.03
C VAL A 53 -0.11 6.90 10.95
N GLY A 54 0.73 6.85 9.92
CA GLY A 54 0.69 7.76 8.77
C GLY A 54 -0.65 7.71 8.05
N VAL A 55 -1.19 6.50 7.81
CA VAL A 55 -2.51 6.31 7.21
C VAL A 55 -3.61 6.92 8.07
N ARG A 56 -3.56 6.73 9.39
CA ARG A 56 -4.51 7.36 10.32
C ARG A 56 -4.46 8.89 10.25
N ASN A 57 -3.26 9.49 10.18
CA ASN A 57 -3.12 10.95 10.09
C ASN A 57 -3.80 11.48 8.82
N LEU A 58 -3.61 10.82 7.68
CA LEU A 58 -4.26 11.16 6.42
C LEU A 58 -5.78 10.96 6.50
N ALA A 59 -6.25 9.83 7.06
CA ALA A 59 -7.68 9.55 7.19
C ALA A 59 -8.40 10.60 8.04
N LEU A 60 -7.81 11.04 9.15
CA LEU A 60 -8.36 12.11 9.99
C LEU A 60 -8.50 13.42 9.20
N SER A 61 -7.48 13.81 8.45
CA SER A 61 -7.51 15.04 7.65
C SER A 61 -8.50 14.96 6.48
N CYS A 62 -8.64 13.79 5.83
CA CYS A 62 -9.66 13.57 4.81
C CYS A 62 -11.08 13.67 5.40
N LYS A 63 -11.31 13.13 6.63
CA LYS A 63 -12.58 13.25 7.35
C LYS A 63 -12.97 14.71 7.55
N ASP A 64 -12.04 15.52 8.02
CA ASP A 64 -12.28 16.95 8.32
C ASP A 64 -12.65 17.74 7.05
N GLN A 65 -12.18 17.29 5.88
CA GLN A 65 -12.53 17.90 4.59
C GLN A 65 -13.71 17.23 3.87
N ASN A 66 -14.21 16.09 4.39
CA ASN A 66 -15.17 15.24 3.70
C ASN A 66 -14.64 14.75 2.32
N ALA A 67 -13.31 14.53 2.22
CA ALA A 67 -12.66 14.02 1.02
C ALA A 67 -12.77 12.50 0.95
N THR A 68 -12.90 11.96 -0.26
CA THR A 68 -12.84 10.51 -0.50
C THR A 68 -11.40 10.04 -0.42
N PHE A 69 -11.12 9.06 0.45
CA PHE A 69 -9.79 8.50 0.64
C PHE A 69 -9.62 7.20 -0.14
N ILE A 70 -8.54 7.09 -0.90
CA ILE A 70 -8.20 5.89 -1.67
C ILE A 70 -6.86 5.36 -1.17
N GLN A 71 -6.86 4.14 -0.62
CA GLN A 71 -5.68 3.49 -0.06
C GLN A 71 -5.20 2.37 -0.95
N ILE A 72 -3.92 2.40 -1.34
CA ILE A 72 -3.27 1.24 -1.94
C ILE A 72 -2.85 0.28 -0.82
N SER A 73 -3.42 -0.92 -0.82
CA SER A 73 -3.15 -1.99 0.11
C SER A 73 -2.54 -3.21 -0.59
N THR A 74 -2.52 -4.36 0.05
CA THR A 74 -1.78 -5.55 -0.36
C THR A 74 -2.57 -6.83 -0.12
N ASP A 75 -2.27 -7.86 -0.88
CA ASP A 75 -2.70 -9.25 -0.65
C ASP A 75 -2.03 -9.88 0.58
N PHE A 76 -0.91 -9.35 1.08
CA PHE A 76 -0.24 -9.82 2.30
C PHE A 76 -1.06 -9.68 3.58
N ILE A 77 -2.24 -9.07 3.53
CA ILE A 77 -3.20 -9.11 4.63
C ILE A 77 -3.87 -10.48 4.79
N PHE A 78 -3.73 -11.38 3.80
CA PHE A 78 -4.23 -12.75 3.85
C PHE A 78 -3.10 -13.73 4.17
N ASP A 79 -3.45 -14.94 4.65
CA ASP A 79 -2.47 -15.95 5.05
C ASP A 79 -1.96 -16.85 3.89
N GLY A 80 -2.48 -16.66 2.69
CA GLY A 80 -2.06 -17.42 1.50
C GLY A 80 -2.47 -18.90 1.49
N LYS A 81 -3.34 -19.35 2.40
CA LYS A 81 -3.72 -20.77 2.50
C LYS A 81 -4.88 -21.18 1.59
N SER A 82 -5.56 -20.22 0.97
CA SER A 82 -6.66 -20.48 0.06
C SER A 82 -6.17 -21.06 -1.27
N SER A 83 -6.85 -22.07 -1.78
CA SER A 83 -6.65 -22.62 -3.14
C SER A 83 -7.52 -21.92 -4.20
N ILE A 84 -8.40 -21.02 -3.79
CA ILE A 84 -9.21 -20.16 -4.65
C ILE A 84 -8.86 -18.70 -4.42
N PRO A 85 -9.10 -17.81 -5.39
CA PRO A 85 -8.85 -16.38 -5.21
C PRO A 85 -9.59 -15.83 -4.00
N TYR A 86 -8.90 -14.97 -3.22
CA TYR A 86 -9.52 -14.19 -2.14
C TYR A 86 -10.49 -13.15 -2.70
N THR A 87 -11.51 -12.87 -1.94
CA THR A 87 -12.54 -11.85 -2.22
C THR A 87 -12.52 -10.76 -1.14
N GLU A 88 -13.28 -9.69 -1.36
CA GLU A 88 -13.41 -8.58 -0.42
C GLU A 88 -14.06 -9.00 0.90
N SER A 89 -14.83 -10.11 0.89
CA SER A 89 -15.51 -10.64 2.08
C SER A 89 -14.66 -11.59 2.91
N ASP A 90 -13.51 -12.02 2.40
CA ASP A 90 -12.61 -12.91 3.14
C ASP A 90 -11.95 -12.18 4.31
N LEU A 91 -11.87 -12.85 5.45
CA LEU A 91 -11.28 -12.26 6.65
C LEU A 91 -9.77 -12.17 6.51
N PRO A 92 -9.18 -10.98 6.71
CA PRO A 92 -7.74 -10.82 6.78
C PRO A 92 -7.12 -11.65 7.91
N ASN A 93 -5.99 -12.29 7.61
CA ASN A 93 -5.19 -13.06 8.56
C ASN A 93 -3.69 -12.95 8.16
N PRO A 94 -3.07 -11.76 8.31
CA PRO A 94 -1.68 -11.56 7.93
C PRO A 94 -0.74 -12.44 8.73
N ILE A 95 0.35 -12.89 8.11
CA ILE A 95 1.34 -13.79 8.71
C ILE A 95 2.74 -13.18 8.83
N ASN A 96 2.88 -11.90 8.50
CA ASN A 96 4.13 -11.14 8.61
C ASN A 96 3.85 -9.68 9.00
N VAL A 97 4.88 -9.01 9.51
CA VAL A 97 4.81 -7.63 10.00
C VAL A 97 4.33 -6.64 8.92
N TYR A 98 4.75 -6.81 7.68
CA TYR A 98 4.28 -5.97 6.58
C TYR A 98 2.76 -6.06 6.42
N GLY A 99 2.22 -7.27 6.31
CA GLY A 99 0.78 -7.51 6.19
C GLY A 99 0.01 -7.02 7.43
N GLU A 100 0.52 -7.28 8.64
CA GLU A 100 -0.08 -6.80 9.89
C GLU A 100 -0.19 -5.28 9.92
N THR A 101 0.90 -4.57 9.63
CA THR A 101 0.91 -3.10 9.66
C THR A 101 0.06 -2.47 8.56
N LYS A 102 -0.01 -3.08 7.37
CA LYS A 102 -0.92 -2.67 6.30
C LYS A 102 -2.39 -2.88 6.70
N LYS A 103 -2.70 -4.01 7.35
CA LYS A 103 -4.04 -4.30 7.89
C LYS A 103 -4.42 -3.30 9.00
N GLU A 104 -3.51 -2.99 9.92
CA GLU A 104 -3.73 -1.94 10.93
C GLU A 104 -4.11 -0.61 10.26
N GLY A 105 -3.46 -0.24 9.15
CA GLY A 105 -3.79 0.95 8.36
C GLY A 105 -5.20 0.89 7.76
N GLU A 106 -5.61 -0.26 7.20
CA GLU A 106 -6.98 -0.47 6.72
C GLU A 106 -8.01 -0.27 7.85
N ASP A 107 -7.73 -0.80 9.04
CA ASP A 107 -8.60 -0.65 10.21
C ASP A 107 -8.75 0.80 10.65
N GLU A 108 -7.68 1.59 10.60
CA GLU A 108 -7.74 3.02 10.90
C GLU A 108 -8.61 3.78 9.89
N ILE A 109 -8.59 3.41 8.61
CA ILE A 109 -9.47 3.98 7.59
C ILE A 109 -10.93 3.64 7.87
N ILE A 110 -11.23 2.35 8.03
CA ILE A 110 -12.61 1.84 8.26
C ILE A 110 -13.22 2.46 9.51
N LYS A 111 -12.43 2.63 10.57
CA LYS A 111 -12.86 3.22 11.84
C LYS A 111 -13.08 4.74 11.75
N THR A 112 -12.39 5.42 10.83
CA THR A 112 -12.33 6.88 10.77
C THR A 112 -13.28 7.46 9.74
N LEU A 113 -13.42 6.82 8.58
CA LEU A 113 -14.04 7.36 7.37
C LEU A 113 -15.32 6.62 7.00
N ASN A 114 -16.24 7.33 6.32
CA ASN A 114 -17.41 6.76 5.67
C ASN A 114 -17.27 6.71 4.14
N GLN A 115 -16.34 7.48 3.57
CA GLN A 115 -16.09 7.57 2.13
C GLN A 115 -14.63 7.19 1.85
N PHE A 116 -14.42 5.95 1.45
CA PHE A 116 -13.09 5.45 1.14
C PHE A 116 -13.15 4.25 0.18
N TYR A 117 -12.02 4.00 -0.48
CA TYR A 117 -11.74 2.77 -1.21
C TYR A 117 -10.42 2.19 -0.72
N ILE A 118 -10.35 0.87 -0.55
CA ILE A 118 -9.14 0.13 -0.23
C ILE A 118 -8.86 -0.83 -1.38
N LEU A 119 -7.77 -0.58 -2.11
CA LEU A 119 -7.38 -1.36 -3.27
C LEU A 119 -6.25 -2.31 -2.89
N ARG A 120 -6.58 -3.59 -2.68
CA ARG A 120 -5.63 -4.66 -2.36
C ARG A 120 -5.03 -5.17 -3.65
N THR A 121 -3.73 -4.98 -3.83
CA THR A 121 -3.00 -5.38 -5.03
C THR A 121 -1.90 -6.37 -4.70
N SER A 122 -1.49 -7.15 -5.70
CA SER A 122 -0.34 -8.04 -5.61
C SER A 122 0.61 -7.82 -6.78
N TRP A 123 1.90 -8.07 -6.57
CA TRP A 123 2.93 -8.09 -7.60
C TRP A 123 2.89 -6.88 -8.53
N LEU A 124 2.80 -5.69 -7.95
CA LEU A 124 2.70 -4.44 -8.69
C LEU A 124 3.97 -4.21 -9.51
N TYR A 125 3.81 -3.94 -10.80
CA TYR A 125 4.92 -3.69 -11.71
C TYR A 125 4.64 -2.54 -12.67
N SER A 126 5.72 -1.90 -13.12
CA SER A 126 5.67 -0.87 -14.15
C SER A 126 7.04 -0.70 -14.82
N GLU A 127 7.10 0.13 -15.86
CA GLU A 127 8.35 0.60 -16.47
C GLU A 127 9.17 1.48 -15.51
N TYR A 128 8.56 2.04 -14.46
CA TYR A 128 9.20 2.90 -13.47
C TYR A 128 9.59 2.14 -12.20
N GLY A 129 10.56 2.68 -11.47
CA GLY A 129 10.97 2.16 -10.15
C GLY A 129 11.58 0.75 -10.21
N HIS A 130 11.64 0.12 -9.06
CA HIS A 130 12.09 -1.26 -8.86
C HIS A 130 10.89 -2.19 -8.71
N ASN A 131 10.90 -3.31 -9.41
CA ASN A 131 9.89 -4.36 -9.28
C ASN A 131 10.47 -5.71 -9.66
N PHE A 132 9.74 -6.79 -9.33
CA PHE A 132 10.18 -8.16 -9.57
C PHE A 132 10.46 -8.43 -11.05
N LEU A 133 9.57 -7.99 -11.96
CA LEU A 133 9.75 -8.19 -13.41
C LEU A 133 11.07 -7.62 -13.90
N LYS A 134 11.36 -6.34 -13.56
CA LYS A 134 12.62 -5.70 -13.97
C LYS A 134 13.84 -6.35 -13.33
N SER A 135 13.72 -6.84 -12.10
CA SER A 135 14.79 -7.58 -11.43
C SER A 135 15.07 -8.89 -12.16
N MET A 136 14.06 -9.65 -12.55
CA MET A 136 14.23 -10.89 -13.30
C MET A 136 14.83 -10.65 -14.67
N LEU A 137 14.38 -9.64 -15.40
CA LEU A 137 14.97 -9.26 -16.71
C LEU A 137 16.46 -8.90 -16.58
N ARG A 138 16.82 -8.11 -15.56
CA ARG A 138 18.20 -7.71 -15.32
C ARG A 138 19.10 -8.91 -14.95
N ILE A 139 18.66 -9.74 -14.00
CA ILE A 139 19.46 -10.89 -13.53
C ILE A 139 19.55 -11.95 -14.63
N GLY A 140 18.47 -12.19 -15.36
CA GLY A 140 18.42 -13.17 -16.44
C GLY A 140 19.24 -12.78 -17.67
N ALA A 141 19.59 -11.50 -17.83
CA ALA A 141 20.52 -11.07 -18.89
C ALA A 141 21.97 -11.58 -18.66
N ASP A 142 22.36 -11.74 -17.39
CA ASP A 142 23.72 -12.09 -17.00
C ASP A 142 23.89 -13.56 -16.56
N LYS A 143 22.79 -14.26 -16.27
CA LYS A 143 22.79 -15.62 -15.74
C LYS A 143 22.08 -16.59 -16.66
N SER A 144 22.66 -17.79 -16.83
CA SER A 144 22.06 -18.89 -17.60
C SER A 144 20.94 -19.62 -16.84
N GLU A 145 20.97 -19.54 -15.52
CA GLU A 145 19.99 -20.20 -14.63
C GLU A 145 19.58 -19.27 -13.48
N LEU A 146 18.33 -19.33 -13.07
CA LEU A 146 17.79 -18.57 -11.95
C LEU A 146 16.93 -19.48 -11.06
N ASP A 147 17.20 -19.46 -9.77
CA ASP A 147 16.34 -20.05 -8.77
C ASP A 147 15.24 -19.05 -8.38
N VAL A 148 13.99 -19.41 -8.58
CA VAL A 148 12.83 -18.59 -8.25
C VAL A 148 11.90 -19.39 -7.34
N ILE A 149 11.38 -18.74 -6.29
CA ILE A 149 10.35 -19.31 -5.40
C ILE A 149 9.14 -19.69 -6.26
N PHE A 150 8.63 -20.92 -6.12
CA PHE A 150 7.52 -21.41 -6.94
C PHE A 150 6.23 -21.66 -6.15
N ASP A 151 6.26 -21.58 -4.83
CA ASP A 151 5.14 -21.81 -3.90
C ASP A 151 4.36 -20.53 -3.54
N GLN A 152 4.78 -19.38 -4.06
CA GLN A 152 4.04 -18.12 -3.95
C GLN A 152 3.21 -17.90 -5.21
N ILE A 153 1.90 -17.95 -5.05
CA ILE A 153 0.94 -17.73 -6.15
C ILE A 153 0.33 -16.33 -5.98
N GLY A 154 0.38 -15.55 -7.04
CA GLY A 154 -0.19 -14.19 -7.05
C GLY A 154 -0.55 -13.75 -8.46
N THR A 155 -1.30 -12.67 -8.56
CA THR A 155 -1.69 -12.07 -9.84
C THR A 155 -0.91 -10.77 -10.05
N PRO A 156 -0.05 -10.67 -11.08
CA PRO A 156 0.65 -9.42 -11.38
C PRO A 156 -0.34 -8.29 -11.70
N THR A 157 -0.10 -7.13 -11.12
CA THR A 157 -0.90 -5.92 -11.34
C THR A 157 -0.06 -4.88 -12.08
N TYR A 158 -0.51 -4.46 -13.27
CA TYR A 158 0.14 -3.37 -13.99
C TYR A 158 -0.26 -2.02 -13.39
N ALA A 159 0.72 -1.26 -12.91
CA ALA A 159 0.47 -0.02 -12.16
C ALA A 159 -0.29 1.04 -12.98
N LYS A 160 -0.10 1.07 -14.31
CA LYS A 160 -0.82 1.99 -15.18
C LYS A 160 -2.32 1.66 -15.26
N ASP A 161 -2.66 0.35 -15.34
CA ASP A 161 -4.06 -0.07 -15.36
C ASP A 161 -4.73 0.24 -14.01
N LEU A 162 -4.02 -0.03 -12.90
CA LEU A 162 -4.49 0.35 -11.56
C LEU A 162 -4.73 1.87 -11.46
N ALA A 163 -3.81 2.69 -11.98
CA ALA A 163 -3.98 4.14 -11.98
C ALA A 163 -5.18 4.60 -12.81
N CYS A 164 -5.47 3.94 -13.95
CA CYS A 164 -6.67 4.22 -14.75
C CYS A 164 -7.94 3.91 -13.94
N VAL A 165 -8.00 2.75 -13.27
CA VAL A 165 -9.15 2.37 -12.43
C VAL A 165 -9.38 3.33 -11.26
N ILE A 166 -8.31 3.90 -10.69
CA ILE A 166 -8.41 4.90 -9.61
C ILE A 166 -9.03 6.21 -10.12
N LEU A 167 -8.84 6.53 -11.40
CA LEU A 167 -9.32 7.79 -11.99
C LEU A 167 -10.74 7.69 -12.59
N GLU A 168 -11.30 6.49 -12.73
CA GLU A 168 -12.68 6.22 -13.17
C GLU A 168 -13.67 6.27 -11.99
#